data_f28925ec72fba28d0976167288597901
#
_entry.id   f28925ec72fba28d0976167288597901
#
_cell.length_a   1.000
_cell.length_b   1.000
_cell.length_c   1.000
_cell.angle_alpha   90.00
_cell.angle_beta   90.00
_cell.angle_gamma   90.00
#
_symmetry.space_group_name_H-M   'P 1'
#
loop_
_entity.id
_entity.type
_entity.pdbx_description
1 polymer ?
#
loop_
_entity_poly.entity_id
_entity_poly.type
_entity_poly.pdbx_seq_one_letter_code
_entity_poly.pdbx_strand_id
1 'polypeptide(L)'
;MSEENLPNEKETLPGPPQEELDAQVKRASARRTRRSFLVAGVAAAGGYGLYKWIDESEDVGRQPLPLRKAFNFNAAVARGVFREANLAPTYPRDRAAYDLRLNGDYGLKQELVPETWRLQLAGVQDPHKYAQYSSDVTAYEYQYFADEDAQPVPADAGVKGPPQMNLTVKVHQRGSEEAGESASGLAAGTPGLLLTMEDLHALPHRELVTEFKCIEGWSEIVSWGGVRLADLIAAYPPARLPNGDLPRYAYMETPDGDYYCGYDMAVAMHPQSLLVYEMGGRPITRWHGAPLRLHPPLQYGYKQIKRIGLIAYTDLKPDDYWPQLGYDWYAGL
;
A
#
# COMPACT_ATOMS: atom_id res chain seq x y z
N MET A 1 31.18 83.77 -23.46
CA MET A 1 29.98 84.31 -24.14
C MET A 1 29.47 83.18 -25.01
N SER A 2 28.45 82.58 -24.64
CA SER A 2 27.43 81.86 -25.43
C SER A 2 26.53 81.14 -24.50
N GLU A 3 25.34 81.62 -24.31
CA GLU A 3 24.25 81.04 -23.56
C GLU A 3 23.78 79.75 -24.22
N GLU A 4 23.79 78.68 -23.56
CA GLU A 4 23.32 77.38 -23.99
C GLU A 4 21.83 77.28 -23.63
N ASN A 5 21.01 77.25 -24.67
CA ASN A 5 19.56 77.11 -24.64
C ASN A 5 19.16 75.73 -24.04
N LEU A 6 18.50 75.69 -22.92
CA LEU A 6 17.84 74.54 -22.39
C LEU A 6 16.52 74.26 -23.13
N PRO A 7 16.24 72.98 -23.52
CA PRO A 7 15.02 72.69 -24.26
C PRO A 7 13.81 72.58 -23.30
N ASN A 8 12.82 73.26 -23.72
CA ASN A 8 11.37 73.28 -23.51
C ASN A 8 10.80 72.14 -22.60
N GLU A 9 10.19 72.57 -21.49
CA GLU A 9 9.29 71.75 -20.68
C GLU A 9 8.15 71.21 -21.59
N LYS A 10 8.01 69.91 -21.62
CA LYS A 10 6.85 69.26 -22.23
C LYS A 10 5.62 69.60 -21.40
N GLU A 11 4.74 70.38 -22.01
CA GLU A 11 3.38 70.58 -21.52
C GLU A 11 2.70 69.25 -21.31
N THR A 12 2.59 68.80 -20.06
CA THR A 12 1.80 67.63 -19.69
C THR A 12 0.32 68.03 -19.76
N LEU A 13 -0.38 67.50 -20.72
CA LEU A 13 -1.84 67.65 -20.81
C LEU A 13 -2.46 67.24 -19.49
N PRO A 14 -3.42 68.01 -18.92
CA PRO A 14 -4.08 67.68 -17.70
C PRO A 14 -4.79 66.32 -17.84
N GLY A 15 -4.49 65.38 -16.95
CA GLY A 15 -5.16 64.09 -16.89
C GLY A 15 -6.66 64.25 -16.63
N PRO A 16 -7.46 63.24 -16.91
CA PRO A 16 -8.91 63.30 -16.65
C PRO A 16 -9.22 63.62 -15.22
N PRO A 17 -10.33 64.34 -14.95
CA PRO A 17 -10.75 64.71 -13.57
C PRO A 17 -10.81 63.45 -12.70
N GLN A 18 -10.42 63.63 -11.43
CA GLN A 18 -10.38 62.55 -10.42
C GLN A 18 -11.73 61.76 -10.33
N GLU A 19 -12.85 62.51 -10.44
CA GLU A 19 -14.20 61.92 -10.44
C GLU A 19 -14.44 60.94 -11.61
N GLU A 20 -13.86 61.25 -12.77
CA GLU A 20 -13.99 60.42 -13.96
C GLU A 20 -13.12 59.14 -13.85
N LEU A 21 -11.93 59.26 -13.23
CA LEU A 21 -11.07 58.13 -12.87
C LEU A 21 -11.75 57.18 -11.86
N ASP A 22 -12.32 57.74 -10.82
CA ASP A 22 -13.03 57.00 -9.79
C ASP A 22 -14.27 56.29 -10.36
N ALA A 23 -15.00 56.92 -11.24
CA ALA A 23 -16.12 56.31 -11.93
C ALA A 23 -15.68 55.17 -12.87
N GLN A 24 -14.54 55.31 -13.55
CA GLN A 24 -13.97 54.25 -14.40
C GLN A 24 -13.49 53.07 -13.55
N VAL A 25 -12.79 53.28 -12.44
CA VAL A 25 -12.34 52.25 -11.50
C VAL A 25 -13.55 51.52 -10.93
N LYS A 26 -14.60 52.24 -10.53
CA LYS A 26 -15.84 51.65 -9.98
C LYS A 26 -16.59 50.80 -10.99
N ARG A 27 -16.64 51.21 -12.25
CA ARG A 27 -17.22 50.41 -13.33
C ARG A 27 -16.39 49.18 -13.65
N ALA A 28 -15.06 49.29 -13.68
CA ALA A 28 -14.13 48.18 -13.94
C ALA A 28 -14.18 47.15 -12.80
N SER A 29 -14.23 47.58 -11.54
CA SER A 29 -14.36 46.69 -10.37
C SER A 29 -15.70 45.96 -10.37
N ALA A 30 -16.81 46.66 -10.66
CA ALA A 30 -18.14 46.07 -10.75
C ALA A 30 -18.23 45.00 -11.89
N ARG A 31 -17.59 45.23 -13.03
CA ARG A 31 -17.52 44.24 -14.11
C ARG A 31 -16.69 43.02 -13.72
N ARG A 32 -15.57 43.20 -13.04
CA ARG A 32 -14.73 42.09 -12.54
C ARG A 32 -15.49 41.26 -11.53
N THR A 33 -16.14 41.89 -10.57
CA THR A 33 -16.94 41.22 -9.53
C THR A 33 -18.08 40.39 -10.15
N ARG A 34 -18.84 40.95 -11.10
CA ARG A 34 -19.90 40.21 -11.80
C ARG A 34 -19.39 38.99 -12.57
N ARG A 35 -18.26 39.15 -13.30
CA ARG A 35 -17.63 38.02 -13.99
C ARG A 35 -17.15 36.93 -13.01
N SER A 36 -16.53 37.33 -11.90
CA SER A 36 -16.08 36.40 -10.88
C SER A 36 -17.24 35.64 -10.26
N PHE A 37 -18.38 36.30 -9.98
CA PHE A 37 -19.59 35.65 -9.49
C PHE A 37 -20.19 34.67 -10.49
N LEU A 38 -20.23 35.02 -11.77
CA LEU A 38 -20.71 34.11 -12.82
C LEU A 38 -19.80 32.89 -12.97
N VAL A 39 -18.48 33.09 -12.99
CA VAL A 39 -17.51 32.00 -13.08
C VAL A 39 -17.61 31.10 -11.85
N ALA A 40 -17.69 31.68 -10.64
CA ALA A 40 -17.87 30.94 -9.42
C ALA A 40 -19.20 30.15 -9.38
N GLY A 41 -20.29 30.75 -9.86
CA GLY A 41 -21.58 30.08 -9.99
C GLY A 41 -21.56 28.91 -10.96
N VAL A 42 -20.96 29.07 -12.12
CA VAL A 42 -20.78 28.00 -13.10
C VAL A 42 -19.87 26.89 -12.57
N ALA A 43 -18.77 27.28 -11.89
CA ALA A 43 -17.87 26.33 -11.27
C ALA A 43 -18.54 25.54 -10.13
N ALA A 44 -19.35 26.22 -9.31
CA ALA A 44 -20.11 25.57 -8.22
C ALA A 44 -21.18 24.63 -8.77
N ALA A 45 -21.94 25.08 -9.80
CA ALA A 45 -22.97 24.22 -10.44
C ALA A 45 -22.33 23.02 -11.17
N GLY A 46 -21.22 23.25 -11.88
CA GLY A 46 -20.47 22.18 -12.53
C GLY A 46 -19.84 21.20 -11.54
N GLY A 47 -19.27 21.70 -10.44
CA GLY A 47 -18.73 20.89 -9.37
C GLY A 47 -19.79 20.07 -8.67
N TYR A 48 -20.96 20.65 -8.38
CA TYR A 48 -22.09 19.95 -7.78
C TYR A 48 -22.66 18.90 -8.75
N GLY A 49 -22.79 19.23 -10.03
CA GLY A 49 -23.24 18.27 -11.06
C GLY A 49 -22.28 17.10 -11.23
N LEU A 50 -20.97 17.37 -11.21
CA LEU A 50 -19.94 16.33 -11.25
C LEU A 50 -19.99 15.44 -10.01
N TYR A 51 -20.08 16.07 -8.81
CA TYR A 51 -20.22 15.34 -7.56
C TYR A 51 -21.43 14.42 -7.58
N LYS A 52 -22.60 14.95 -7.95
CA LYS A 52 -23.84 14.19 -8.02
C LYS A 52 -23.78 13.05 -9.04
N TRP A 53 -23.20 13.30 -10.20
CA TRP A 53 -22.98 12.27 -11.22
C TRP A 53 -22.06 11.14 -10.72
N ILE A 54 -21.01 11.46 -9.96
CA ILE A 54 -20.14 10.45 -9.36
C ILE A 54 -20.91 9.67 -8.28
N ASP A 55 -21.59 10.37 -7.39
CA ASP A 55 -22.31 9.81 -6.24
C ASP A 55 -23.48 8.88 -6.67
N GLU A 56 -24.19 9.22 -7.76
CA GLU A 56 -25.29 8.43 -8.33
C GLU A 56 -24.83 7.33 -9.30
N SER A 57 -23.50 7.21 -9.55
CA SER A 57 -22.99 6.19 -10.46
C SER A 57 -22.98 4.81 -9.78
N GLU A 58 -23.11 3.75 -10.60
CA GLU A 58 -22.97 2.37 -10.14
C GLU A 58 -21.65 2.14 -9.41
N ASP A 59 -21.72 1.49 -8.25
CA ASP A 59 -20.54 1.10 -7.49
C ASP A 59 -19.90 -0.17 -8.05
N VAL A 60 -18.61 -0.09 -8.35
CA VAL A 60 -17.78 -1.23 -8.75
C VAL A 60 -16.66 -1.43 -7.72
N GLY A 61 -16.70 -2.52 -6.96
CA GLY A 61 -15.74 -2.77 -5.90
C GLY A 61 -15.78 -1.67 -4.82
N ARG A 62 -16.97 -1.35 -4.31
CA ARG A 62 -17.20 -0.35 -3.24
C ARG A 62 -16.83 1.10 -3.61
N GLN A 63 -16.75 1.42 -4.89
CA GLN A 63 -16.46 2.78 -5.35
C GLN A 63 -17.27 3.11 -6.59
N PRO A 64 -17.72 4.38 -6.74
CA PRO A 64 -18.39 4.84 -7.96
C PRO A 64 -17.54 4.55 -9.21
N LEU A 65 -18.17 4.03 -10.25
CA LEU A 65 -17.52 3.63 -11.50
C LEU A 65 -16.57 4.70 -12.10
N PRO A 66 -16.90 6.01 -12.10
CA PRO A 66 -15.99 7.03 -12.61
C PRO A 66 -14.70 7.12 -11.82
N LEU A 67 -14.76 7.02 -10.49
CA LEU A 67 -13.58 7.01 -9.63
C LEU A 67 -12.76 5.75 -9.84
N ARG A 68 -13.41 4.59 -9.93
CA ARG A 68 -12.73 3.32 -10.25
C ARG A 68 -11.98 3.38 -11.57
N LYS A 69 -12.57 3.98 -12.61
CA LYS A 69 -11.90 4.18 -13.90
C LYS A 69 -10.69 5.12 -13.78
N ALA A 70 -10.82 6.20 -13.01
CA ALA A 70 -9.71 7.13 -12.77
C ALA A 70 -8.56 6.45 -12.04
N PHE A 71 -8.84 5.66 -11.00
CA PHE A 71 -7.83 4.89 -10.28
C PHE A 71 -7.16 3.84 -11.16
N ASN A 72 -7.91 3.11 -11.97
CA ASN A 72 -7.36 2.14 -12.91
C ASN A 72 -6.47 2.80 -13.96
N PHE A 73 -6.83 4.00 -14.43
CA PHE A 73 -5.99 4.79 -15.33
C PHE A 73 -4.68 5.22 -14.63
N ASN A 74 -4.77 5.77 -13.41
CA ASN A 74 -3.59 6.15 -12.63
C ASN A 74 -2.68 4.94 -12.36
N ALA A 75 -3.25 3.80 -12.01
CA ALA A 75 -2.51 2.55 -11.81
C ALA A 75 -1.79 2.12 -13.11
N ALA A 76 -2.45 2.25 -14.27
CA ALA A 76 -1.82 1.94 -15.56
C ALA A 76 -0.66 2.88 -15.89
N VAL A 77 -0.80 4.19 -15.58
CA VAL A 77 0.27 5.18 -15.75
C VAL A 77 1.43 4.89 -14.78
N ALA A 78 1.14 4.66 -13.51
CA ALA A 78 2.13 4.31 -12.49
C ALA A 78 2.90 3.05 -12.91
N ARG A 79 2.21 2.02 -13.41
CA ARG A 79 2.82 0.79 -13.93
C ARG A 79 3.74 1.05 -15.12
N GLY A 80 3.36 1.95 -16.03
CA GLY A 80 4.18 2.31 -17.20
C GLY A 80 5.47 3.06 -16.83
N VAL A 81 5.48 3.75 -15.68
CA VAL A 81 6.63 4.51 -15.17
C VAL A 81 7.45 3.68 -14.18
N PHE A 82 6.81 2.83 -13.41
CA PHE A 82 7.45 1.96 -12.43
C PHE A 82 8.30 0.90 -13.11
N ARG A 83 9.57 0.84 -12.73
CA ARG A 83 10.52 -0.16 -13.23
C ARG A 83 10.90 -1.11 -12.11
N GLU A 84 10.37 -2.30 -12.14
CA GLU A 84 10.62 -3.37 -11.18
C GLU A 84 12.10 -3.77 -11.08
N ALA A 85 12.90 -3.47 -12.10
CA ALA A 85 14.34 -3.72 -12.11
C ALA A 85 15.16 -2.66 -11.36
N ASN A 86 14.55 -1.54 -10.93
CA ASN A 86 15.25 -0.52 -10.15
C ASN A 86 15.55 -1.06 -8.75
N LEU A 87 16.70 -0.66 -8.21
CA LEU A 87 17.04 -0.93 -6.82
C LEU A 87 16.65 0.28 -5.95
N ALA A 88 16.04 0.02 -4.80
CA ALA A 88 15.86 1.04 -3.78
C ALA A 88 17.23 1.48 -3.24
N PRO A 89 17.42 2.78 -2.92
CA PRO A 89 18.62 3.25 -2.28
C PRO A 89 18.89 2.52 -0.96
N THR A 90 20.16 2.16 -0.73
CA THR A 90 20.62 1.59 0.53
C THR A 90 21.41 2.61 1.32
N TYR A 91 21.39 2.48 2.63
CA TYR A 91 21.99 3.42 3.56
C TYR A 91 22.98 2.73 4.52
N PRO A 92 23.94 3.46 5.07
CA PRO A 92 24.77 2.97 6.17
C PRO A 92 23.90 2.61 7.39
N ARG A 93 24.31 1.58 8.14
CA ARG A 93 23.55 1.06 9.29
C ARG A 93 23.37 2.08 10.41
N ASP A 94 24.32 2.98 10.59
CA ASP A 94 24.29 4.07 11.59
C ASP A 94 23.20 5.12 11.30
N ARG A 95 22.65 5.15 10.09
CA ARG A 95 21.50 5.97 9.71
C ARG A 95 20.14 5.34 10.00
N ALA A 96 20.11 4.04 10.31
CA ALA A 96 18.86 3.35 10.58
C ALA A 96 18.28 3.80 11.92
N ALA A 97 16.97 4.04 11.93
CA ALA A 97 16.22 4.23 13.16
C ALA A 97 16.31 2.95 14.02
N TYR A 98 16.39 3.16 15.34
CA TYR A 98 16.47 2.05 16.29
C TYR A 98 15.17 1.24 16.32
N ASP A 99 14.04 1.94 16.34
CA ASP A 99 12.70 1.37 16.25
C ASP A 99 11.93 2.11 15.16
N LEU A 100 11.25 1.36 14.27
CA LEU A 100 10.36 1.93 13.27
C LEU A 100 9.10 2.45 13.93
N ARG A 101 8.65 3.63 13.51
CA ARG A 101 7.33 4.15 13.85
C ARG A 101 6.25 3.12 13.50
N LEU A 102 5.33 2.90 14.43
CA LEU A 102 4.23 1.99 14.19
C LEU A 102 3.24 2.58 13.18
N ASN A 103 2.73 1.73 12.31
CA ASN A 103 1.72 2.05 11.32
C ASN A 103 0.72 0.90 11.24
N GLY A 104 -0.57 1.19 11.28
CA GLY A 104 -1.63 0.20 11.12
C GLY A 104 -1.49 -1.08 11.97
N ASP A 105 -2.58 -1.63 12.40
CA ASP A 105 -2.67 -2.84 13.23
C ASP A 105 -3.43 -3.98 12.56
N TYR A 106 -3.63 -3.88 11.24
CA TYR A 106 -4.32 -4.91 10.45
C TYR A 106 -3.61 -6.26 10.57
N GLY A 107 -4.36 -7.30 10.91
CA GLY A 107 -3.82 -8.64 11.16
C GLY A 107 -3.06 -8.80 12.48
N LEU A 108 -3.09 -7.79 13.37
CA LEU A 108 -2.33 -7.77 14.62
C LEU A 108 -3.21 -7.66 15.88
N LYS A 109 -4.53 -7.59 15.74
CA LYS A 109 -5.46 -7.33 16.85
C LYS A 109 -5.35 -8.38 17.95
N GLN A 110 -5.33 -9.65 17.57
CA GLN A 110 -5.13 -10.76 18.50
C GLN A 110 -3.65 -11.12 18.61
N GLU A 111 -3.19 -11.49 19.77
CA GLU A 111 -1.82 -11.95 19.98
C GLU A 111 -1.70 -13.41 19.61
N LEU A 112 -0.89 -13.68 18.58
CA LEU A 112 -0.63 -15.04 18.10
C LEU A 112 0.31 -15.78 19.05
N VAL A 113 0.06 -17.06 19.29
CA VAL A 113 0.99 -17.96 19.99
C VAL A 113 2.14 -18.31 19.05
N PRO A 114 3.36 -17.80 19.26
CA PRO A 114 4.45 -17.88 18.28
C PRO A 114 4.85 -19.32 17.91
N GLU A 115 4.77 -20.25 18.86
CA GLU A 115 5.17 -21.65 18.71
C GLU A 115 4.25 -22.39 17.73
N THR A 116 2.99 -21.95 17.64
CA THR A 116 2.01 -22.54 16.72
C THR A 116 2.05 -21.93 15.33
N TRP A 117 2.78 -20.83 15.14
CA TRP A 117 2.83 -20.20 13.83
C TRP A 117 3.48 -21.11 12.78
N ARG A 118 2.87 -21.18 11.63
CA ARG A 118 3.39 -21.81 10.42
C ARG A 118 3.12 -20.91 9.22
N LEU A 119 4.07 -20.83 8.30
CA LEU A 119 3.81 -20.23 7.00
C LEU A 119 3.14 -21.28 6.12
N GLN A 120 1.89 -21.05 5.77
CA GLN A 120 1.17 -21.82 4.77
C GLN A 120 1.70 -21.41 3.40
N LEU A 121 2.23 -22.36 2.61
CA LEU A 121 2.74 -22.10 1.27
C LEU A 121 1.97 -22.96 0.27
N ALA A 122 1.15 -22.32 -0.57
CA ALA A 122 0.30 -22.99 -1.57
C ALA A 122 0.79 -22.74 -2.99
N GLY A 123 0.37 -23.60 -3.92
CA GLY A 123 0.76 -23.50 -5.34
C GLY A 123 2.21 -23.94 -5.61
N VAL A 124 2.81 -24.73 -4.73
CA VAL A 124 4.17 -25.25 -4.83
C VAL A 124 4.22 -26.41 -5.80
N GLN A 125 5.29 -26.51 -6.58
CA GLN A 125 5.56 -27.63 -7.46
C GLN A 125 5.92 -28.89 -6.64
N ASP A 126 5.22 -30.00 -6.90
CA ASP A 126 5.46 -31.30 -6.25
C ASP A 126 5.60 -31.21 -4.71
N PRO A 127 4.59 -30.68 -3.99
CA PRO A 127 4.73 -30.41 -2.57
C PRO A 127 5.02 -31.66 -1.74
N HIS A 128 4.61 -32.85 -2.22
CA HIS A 128 4.83 -34.15 -1.53
C HIS A 128 6.31 -34.50 -1.31
N LYS A 129 7.22 -33.90 -2.04
CA LYS A 129 8.67 -34.18 -1.89
C LYS A 129 9.29 -33.49 -0.66
N TYR A 130 8.58 -32.57 -0.04
CA TYR A 130 9.07 -31.83 1.12
C TYR A 130 8.54 -32.43 2.43
N ALA A 131 9.37 -32.40 3.47
CA ALA A 131 9.00 -32.90 4.80
C ALA A 131 7.85 -32.10 5.41
N GLN A 132 7.69 -30.82 5.02
CA GLN A 132 6.66 -29.90 5.49
C GLN A 132 5.31 -30.06 4.77
N TYR A 133 5.16 -31.09 3.96
CA TYR A 133 3.95 -31.34 3.18
C TYR A 133 2.69 -31.43 4.05
N SER A 134 1.64 -30.75 3.61
CA SER A 134 0.27 -30.89 4.10
C SER A 134 -0.67 -31.15 2.93
N SER A 135 -1.60 -32.08 3.12
CA SER A 135 -2.65 -32.37 2.13
C SER A 135 -3.70 -31.27 2.03
N ASP A 136 -3.79 -30.44 3.08
CA ASP A 136 -4.68 -29.27 3.15
C ASP A 136 -4.05 -28.19 4.03
N VAL A 137 -3.46 -27.17 3.39
CA VAL A 137 -2.92 -26.03 4.14
C VAL A 137 -4.02 -25.10 4.62
N THR A 138 -5.20 -25.13 4.01
CA THR A 138 -6.33 -24.27 4.41
C THR A 138 -6.98 -24.71 5.73
N ALA A 139 -6.80 -25.98 6.11
CA ALA A 139 -7.29 -26.52 7.37
C ALA A 139 -6.39 -26.17 8.57
N TYR A 140 -5.23 -25.53 8.34
CA TYR A 140 -4.34 -25.15 9.44
C TYR A 140 -4.92 -23.98 10.23
N GLU A 141 -5.08 -24.18 11.53
CA GLU A 141 -5.62 -23.19 12.45
C GLU A 141 -4.52 -22.59 13.34
N TYR A 142 -4.46 -21.26 13.39
CA TYR A 142 -3.56 -20.52 14.28
C TYR A 142 -4.16 -20.39 15.67
N GLN A 143 -3.30 -20.45 16.69
CA GLN A 143 -3.71 -20.25 18.07
C GLN A 143 -3.37 -18.83 18.52
N TYR A 144 -4.25 -18.25 19.32
CA TYR A 144 -4.12 -16.91 19.86
C TYR A 144 -4.24 -16.94 21.38
N PHE A 145 -3.52 -16.04 22.07
CA PHE A 145 -3.72 -15.83 23.50
C PHE A 145 -5.14 -15.30 23.74
N ALA A 146 -5.70 -15.62 24.92
CA ALA A 146 -6.93 -14.99 25.36
C ALA A 146 -6.71 -13.48 25.54
N ASP A 147 -7.75 -12.64 25.29
CA ASP A 147 -7.64 -11.18 25.35
C ASP A 147 -7.13 -10.65 26.69
N GLU A 148 -7.41 -11.37 27.80
CA GLU A 148 -6.93 -11.07 29.18
C GLU A 148 -5.42 -11.29 29.33
N ASP A 149 -4.81 -12.14 28.50
CA ASP A 149 -3.37 -12.45 28.52
C ASP A 149 -2.60 -11.67 27.44
N ALA A 150 -3.29 -10.95 26.58
CA ALA A 150 -2.69 -10.21 25.50
C ALA A 150 -1.97 -8.94 26.00
N GLN A 151 -0.79 -8.67 25.46
CA GLN A 151 -0.07 -7.45 25.79
C GLN A 151 -0.85 -6.21 25.33
N PRO A 152 -0.97 -5.16 26.17
CA PRO A 152 -1.68 -3.96 25.80
C PRO A 152 -1.04 -3.29 24.58
N VAL A 153 -1.88 -2.72 23.71
CA VAL A 153 -1.43 -1.91 22.57
C VAL A 153 -0.62 -0.74 23.10
N PRO A 154 0.64 -0.52 22.65
CA PRO A 154 1.41 0.65 23.04
C PRO A 154 0.65 1.94 22.71
N ALA A 155 0.68 2.93 23.61
CA ALA A 155 -0.01 4.21 23.40
C ALA A 155 0.50 4.99 22.18
N ASP A 156 1.72 4.73 21.74
CA ASP A 156 2.38 5.27 20.56
C ASP A 156 2.15 4.43 19.30
N ALA A 157 1.49 3.29 19.43
CA ALA A 157 0.95 2.56 18.27
C ALA A 157 -0.05 3.40 17.47
N GLY A 158 -0.15 4.63 17.84
CA GLY A 158 -0.81 5.83 17.30
C GLY A 158 -1.48 5.68 15.97
N VAL A 159 -2.38 4.71 15.87
CA VAL A 159 -3.33 4.64 14.79
C VAL A 159 -4.42 5.66 15.09
N LYS A 160 -4.10 6.92 14.89
CA LYS A 160 -5.08 7.81 14.30
C LYS A 160 -5.11 7.43 12.83
N GLY A 161 -5.71 6.29 12.53
CA GLY A 161 -6.20 6.02 11.20
C GLY A 161 -7.03 7.23 10.73
N PRO A 162 -7.17 7.45 9.42
CA PRO A 162 -8.15 8.41 8.91
C PRO A 162 -9.44 8.13 9.66
N PRO A 163 -10.24 9.19 10.01
CA PRO A 163 -11.46 9.01 10.78
C PRO A 163 -12.15 7.78 10.18
N GLN A 164 -12.46 6.80 11.02
CA GLN A 164 -13.14 5.61 10.57
C GLN A 164 -14.40 6.12 9.86
N MET A 165 -14.33 6.23 8.55
CA MET A 165 -15.55 6.16 7.79
C MET A 165 -16.15 4.86 8.26
N ASN A 166 -17.39 4.91 8.80
CA ASN A 166 -18.20 3.74 9.13
C ASN A 166 -18.53 3.00 7.83
N LEU A 167 -17.49 2.58 7.14
CA LEU A 167 -17.53 1.54 6.16
C LEU A 167 -17.72 0.29 7.01
N THR A 168 -18.94 -0.24 7.00
CA THR A 168 -19.20 -1.60 7.42
C THR A 168 -18.41 -2.48 6.47
N VAL A 169 -17.12 -2.61 6.74
CA VAL A 169 -16.26 -3.59 6.08
C VAL A 169 -16.83 -4.91 6.55
N LYS A 170 -17.55 -5.62 5.69
CA LYS A 170 -17.80 -7.03 5.90
C LYS A 170 -16.41 -7.67 5.88
N VAL A 171 -15.83 -7.82 7.06
CA VAL A 171 -14.61 -8.57 7.26
C VAL A 171 -14.92 -9.98 6.77
N HIS A 172 -14.18 -10.45 5.78
CA HIS A 172 -14.22 -11.84 5.37
C HIS A 172 -13.64 -12.64 6.54
N GLN A 173 -14.51 -13.07 7.45
CA GLN A 173 -14.13 -14.09 8.42
C GLN A 173 -13.99 -15.39 7.62
N ARG A 174 -12.82 -16.00 7.71
CA ARG A 174 -12.60 -17.37 7.28
C ARG A 174 -13.67 -18.23 7.98
N GLY A 175 -14.66 -18.75 7.22
CA GLY A 175 -15.72 -19.60 7.74
C GLY A 175 -17.10 -18.96 7.93
N SER A 176 -17.39 -17.76 7.50
CA SER A 176 -18.78 -17.31 7.39
C SER A 176 -19.45 -17.98 6.18
N GLU A 177 -20.59 -18.61 6.41
CA GLU A 177 -21.36 -19.39 5.41
C GLU A 177 -21.79 -18.58 4.16
N GLU A 178 -21.55 -17.25 4.13
CA GLU A 178 -21.79 -16.37 3.00
C GLU A 178 -20.54 -16.10 2.13
N ALA A 179 -19.34 -16.55 2.57
CA ALA A 179 -18.11 -16.40 1.82
C ALA A 179 -17.82 -17.71 1.06
N GLY A 180 -18.40 -17.88 -0.09
CA GLY A 180 -18.17 -19.05 -0.96
C GLY A 180 -16.76 -19.16 -1.52
N GLU A 181 -15.88 -18.15 -1.30
CA GLU A 181 -14.49 -18.18 -1.70
C GLU A 181 -13.66 -17.37 -0.70
N SER A 182 -12.59 -17.97 -0.18
CA SER A 182 -11.60 -17.24 0.64
C SER A 182 -10.96 -16.13 -0.21
N ALA A 183 -10.52 -15.03 0.40
CA ALA A 183 -9.82 -13.95 -0.31
C ALA A 183 -8.57 -14.47 -1.06
N SER A 184 -8.02 -15.60 -0.61
CA SER A 184 -6.92 -16.31 -1.28
C SER A 184 -7.34 -17.03 -2.56
N GLY A 185 -8.65 -17.24 -2.81
CA GLY A 185 -9.14 -18.12 -3.88
C GLY A 185 -8.77 -19.58 -3.69
N LEU A 186 -8.26 -19.99 -2.53
CA LEU A 186 -7.87 -21.36 -2.23
C LEU A 186 -9.10 -22.16 -1.79
N ALA A 187 -9.34 -23.27 -2.49
CA ALA A 187 -10.37 -24.24 -2.10
C ALA A 187 -9.92 -25.05 -0.88
N ALA A 188 -10.90 -25.49 -0.06
CA ALA A 188 -10.62 -26.50 0.97
C ALA A 188 -9.99 -27.74 0.35
N GLY A 189 -9.00 -28.33 1.03
CA GLY A 189 -8.23 -29.46 0.50
C GLY A 189 -7.07 -29.04 -0.39
N THR A 190 -6.68 -27.76 -0.42
CA THR A 190 -5.51 -27.31 -1.19
C THR A 190 -4.21 -27.85 -0.58
N PRO A 191 -3.44 -28.67 -1.35
CA PRO A 191 -2.16 -29.18 -0.87
C PRO A 191 -1.09 -28.09 -0.88
N GLY A 192 -0.12 -28.19 0.04
CA GLY A 192 0.98 -27.25 0.13
C GLY A 192 1.96 -27.62 1.23
N LEU A 193 2.64 -26.61 1.78
CA LEU A 193 3.64 -26.76 2.83
C LEU A 193 3.27 -25.94 4.07
N LEU A 194 3.63 -26.44 5.25
CA LEU A 194 3.55 -25.75 6.53
C LEU A 194 4.98 -25.51 7.03
N LEU A 195 5.55 -24.36 6.70
CA LEU A 195 6.93 -24.00 7.04
C LEU A 195 7.01 -23.40 8.44
N THR A 196 8.07 -23.74 9.16
CA THR A 196 8.43 -23.18 10.47
C THR A 196 9.38 -21.99 10.32
N MET A 197 9.68 -21.30 11.43
CA MET A 197 10.77 -20.29 11.43
C MET A 197 12.14 -20.93 11.21
N GLU A 198 12.36 -22.19 11.64
CA GLU A 198 13.60 -22.92 11.40
C GLU A 198 13.82 -23.18 9.89
N ASP A 199 12.75 -23.49 9.16
CA ASP A 199 12.82 -23.64 7.70
C ASP A 199 13.24 -22.34 7.02
N LEU A 200 12.77 -21.20 7.52
CA LEU A 200 13.16 -19.88 7.00
C LEU A 200 14.61 -19.53 7.40
N HIS A 201 15.00 -19.81 8.64
CA HIS A 201 16.38 -19.58 9.11
C HIS A 201 17.40 -20.47 8.39
N ALA A 202 17.00 -21.60 7.81
CA ALA A 202 17.87 -22.44 6.98
C ALA A 202 18.19 -21.81 5.62
N LEU A 203 17.45 -20.79 5.18
CA LEU A 203 17.70 -20.05 3.95
C LEU A 203 18.78 -18.96 4.18
N PRO A 204 19.43 -18.46 3.12
CA PRO A 204 20.48 -17.44 3.24
C PRO A 204 19.96 -16.15 3.88
N HIS A 205 20.44 -15.83 5.09
CA HIS A 205 20.15 -14.57 5.78
C HIS A 205 20.71 -13.37 5.00
N ARG A 206 19.93 -12.29 4.96
CA ARG A 206 20.30 -11.01 4.34
C ARG A 206 19.96 -9.87 5.28
N GLU A 207 20.78 -8.85 5.30
CA GLU A 207 20.50 -7.56 5.92
C GLU A 207 20.38 -6.50 4.84
N LEU A 208 19.38 -5.63 4.96
CA LEU A 208 19.10 -4.56 4.02
C LEU A 208 18.70 -3.30 4.79
N VAL A 209 19.45 -2.21 4.58
CA VAL A 209 19.12 -0.90 5.17
C VAL A 209 18.54 0.00 4.09
N THR A 210 17.24 0.22 4.16
CA THR A 210 16.49 1.00 3.16
C THR A 210 15.51 1.93 3.83
N GLU A 211 14.97 2.86 3.04
CA GLU A 211 13.90 3.73 3.48
C GLU A 211 12.54 3.01 3.40
N PHE A 212 11.86 2.94 4.53
CA PHE A 212 10.44 2.59 4.60
C PHE A 212 9.62 3.85 4.36
N LYS A 213 8.67 3.80 3.43
CA LYS A 213 7.79 4.94 3.11
C LYS A 213 6.34 4.59 3.38
N CYS A 214 5.72 5.33 4.30
CA CYS A 214 4.30 5.20 4.59
C CYS A 214 3.48 6.09 3.67
N ILE A 215 2.30 5.60 3.26
CA ILE A 215 1.33 6.40 2.48
C ILE A 215 0.81 7.63 3.26
N GLU A 216 0.97 7.63 4.59
CA GLU A 216 0.62 8.75 5.47
C GLU A 216 1.59 9.94 5.36
N GLY A 217 2.62 9.88 4.51
CA GLY A 217 3.53 10.99 4.22
C GLY A 217 4.77 11.06 5.11
N TRP A 218 5.11 10.01 5.83
CA TRP A 218 6.35 9.90 6.60
C TRP A 218 7.22 8.76 6.09
N SER A 219 8.51 8.82 6.35
CA SER A 219 9.46 7.77 6.02
C SER A 219 10.54 7.63 7.08
N GLU A 220 11.13 6.46 7.19
CA GLU A 220 12.24 6.15 8.09
C GLU A 220 13.22 5.19 7.41
N ILE A 221 14.51 5.37 7.68
CA ILE A 221 15.55 4.42 7.27
C ILE A 221 15.59 3.32 8.32
N VAL A 222 15.43 2.08 7.89
CA VAL A 222 15.35 0.92 8.79
C VAL A 222 16.31 -0.16 8.33
N SER A 223 16.97 -0.83 9.29
CA SER A 223 17.79 -2.03 9.05
C SER A 223 16.89 -3.26 9.23
N TRP A 224 16.66 -3.96 8.13
CA TRP A 224 15.86 -5.17 8.06
C TRP A 224 16.75 -6.39 7.95
N GLY A 225 16.47 -7.45 8.71
CA GLY A 225 17.11 -8.76 8.60
C GLY A 225 16.09 -9.85 8.29
N GLY A 226 16.49 -10.80 7.45
CA GLY A 226 15.61 -11.87 7.04
C GLY A 226 16.15 -12.63 5.82
N VAL A 227 15.25 -13.21 5.05
CA VAL A 227 15.59 -13.97 3.82
C VAL A 227 14.93 -13.33 2.62
N ARG A 228 15.56 -13.37 1.45
CA ARG A 228 14.92 -12.87 0.25
C ARG A 228 13.72 -13.77 -0.09
N LEU A 229 12.62 -13.13 -0.49
CA LEU A 229 11.46 -13.88 -1.00
C LEU A 229 11.85 -14.74 -2.22
N ALA A 230 12.77 -14.26 -3.05
CA ALA A 230 13.33 -15.02 -4.16
C ALA A 230 14.07 -16.30 -3.71
N ASP A 231 14.73 -16.29 -2.55
CA ASP A 231 15.41 -17.48 -2.02
C ASP A 231 14.38 -18.51 -1.51
N LEU A 232 13.27 -18.07 -0.90
CA LEU A 232 12.14 -18.94 -0.56
C LEU A 232 11.52 -19.56 -1.84
N ILE A 233 11.27 -18.74 -2.87
CA ILE A 233 10.72 -19.20 -4.15
C ILE A 233 11.66 -20.20 -4.84
N ALA A 234 12.97 -20.02 -4.72
CA ALA A 234 13.94 -20.94 -5.27
C ALA A 234 13.97 -22.29 -4.51
N ALA A 235 13.83 -22.26 -3.17
CA ALA A 235 13.78 -23.47 -2.34
C ALA A 235 12.47 -24.25 -2.51
N TYR A 236 11.34 -23.53 -2.67
CA TYR A 236 9.99 -24.05 -2.80
C TYR A 236 9.32 -23.49 -4.06
N PRO A 237 9.76 -23.89 -5.27
CA PRO A 237 9.32 -23.28 -6.51
C PRO A 237 7.82 -23.45 -6.75
N PRO A 238 7.17 -22.45 -7.36
CA PRO A 238 5.76 -22.56 -7.75
C PRO A 238 5.56 -23.63 -8.83
N ALA A 239 4.38 -24.25 -8.80
CA ALA A 239 3.93 -25.11 -9.89
C ALA A 239 3.87 -24.29 -11.19
N ARG A 240 4.39 -24.89 -12.28
CA ARG A 240 4.35 -24.24 -13.58
C ARG A 240 2.96 -24.34 -14.21
N LEU A 241 2.62 -23.33 -14.97
CA LEU A 241 1.42 -23.32 -15.78
C LEU A 241 1.54 -24.37 -16.92
N PRO A 242 0.42 -24.76 -17.56
CA PRO A 242 0.44 -25.72 -18.67
C PRO A 242 1.36 -25.33 -19.85
N ASN A 243 1.60 -24.03 -20.06
CA ASN A 243 2.53 -23.51 -21.06
C ASN A 243 4.00 -23.51 -20.61
N GLY A 244 4.29 -23.96 -19.39
CA GLY A 244 5.62 -24.02 -18.79
C GLY A 244 6.07 -22.74 -18.07
N ASP A 245 5.29 -21.66 -18.12
CA ASP A 245 5.61 -20.40 -17.44
C ASP A 245 5.40 -20.50 -15.92
N LEU A 246 5.98 -19.57 -15.17
CA LEU A 246 5.67 -19.37 -13.76
C LEU A 246 4.33 -18.63 -13.60
N PRO A 247 3.60 -18.86 -12.51
CA PRO A 247 2.44 -18.03 -12.19
C PRO A 247 2.84 -16.56 -12.06
N ARG A 248 1.95 -15.67 -12.48
CA ARG A 248 2.24 -14.23 -12.58
C ARG A 248 2.24 -13.50 -11.24
N TYR A 249 1.63 -14.08 -10.20
CA TYR A 249 1.38 -13.41 -8.94
C TYR A 249 1.72 -14.27 -7.74
N ALA A 250 2.04 -13.59 -6.64
CA ALA A 250 2.04 -14.13 -5.28
C ALA A 250 0.96 -13.38 -4.47
N TYR A 251 0.17 -14.12 -3.75
CA TYR A 251 -0.80 -13.63 -2.78
C TYR A 251 -0.27 -13.86 -1.37
N MET A 252 -0.50 -12.92 -0.46
CA MET A 252 -0.14 -13.05 0.95
C MET A 252 -1.29 -12.61 1.84
N GLU A 253 -1.48 -13.30 2.97
CA GLU A 253 -2.56 -13.06 3.91
C GLU A 253 -2.07 -13.23 5.34
N THR A 254 -2.64 -12.47 6.27
CA THR A 254 -2.42 -12.63 7.72
C THR A 254 -3.15 -13.86 8.25
N PRO A 255 -2.72 -14.45 9.40
CA PRO A 255 -3.35 -15.63 9.98
C PRO A 255 -4.85 -15.51 10.25
N ASP A 256 -5.33 -14.30 10.57
CA ASP A 256 -6.73 -13.99 10.83
C ASP A 256 -7.54 -13.63 9.56
N GLY A 257 -6.86 -13.48 8.41
CA GLY A 257 -7.49 -13.07 7.17
C GLY A 257 -7.85 -11.58 7.08
N ASP A 258 -7.58 -10.81 8.13
CA ASP A 258 -7.96 -9.39 8.21
C ASP A 258 -7.20 -8.51 7.21
N TYR A 259 -6.00 -8.93 6.78
CA TYR A 259 -5.19 -8.19 5.83
C TYR A 259 -4.56 -9.10 4.78
N TYR A 260 -4.63 -8.67 3.54
CA TYR A 260 -4.11 -9.42 2.40
C TYR A 260 -3.58 -8.50 1.32
N CYS A 261 -2.55 -8.98 0.62
CA CYS A 261 -1.88 -8.25 -0.44
C CYS A 261 -1.56 -9.16 -1.64
N GLY A 262 -1.71 -8.62 -2.84
CA GLY A 262 -1.26 -9.23 -4.07
C GLY A 262 0.05 -8.61 -4.59
N TYR A 263 0.91 -9.41 -5.18
CA TYR A 263 2.19 -8.96 -5.76
C TYR A 263 2.39 -9.58 -7.13
N ASP A 264 2.98 -8.82 -8.07
CA ASP A 264 3.54 -9.43 -9.26
C ASP A 264 4.71 -10.34 -8.87
N MET A 265 4.90 -11.41 -9.64
CA MET A 265 6.05 -12.30 -9.45
C MET A 265 7.38 -11.54 -9.62
N ALA A 266 7.43 -10.50 -10.43
CA ALA A 266 8.61 -9.64 -10.56
C ALA A 266 8.96 -8.94 -9.24
N VAL A 267 7.99 -8.43 -8.49
CA VAL A 267 8.18 -7.87 -7.15
C VAL A 267 8.56 -8.97 -6.15
N ALA A 268 7.93 -10.13 -6.22
CA ALA A 268 8.26 -11.26 -5.35
C ALA A 268 9.70 -11.75 -5.56
N MET A 269 10.16 -11.78 -6.81
CA MET A 269 11.52 -12.19 -7.19
C MET A 269 12.54 -11.05 -7.10
N HIS A 270 12.14 -9.84 -6.76
CA HIS A 270 13.04 -8.70 -6.67
C HIS A 270 14.16 -8.93 -5.65
N PRO A 271 15.43 -8.60 -5.97
CA PRO A 271 16.58 -8.93 -5.11
C PRO A 271 16.56 -8.27 -3.72
N GLN A 272 15.76 -7.22 -3.55
CA GLN A 272 15.57 -6.53 -2.27
C GLN A 272 14.24 -6.83 -1.57
N SER A 273 13.38 -7.68 -2.12
CA SER A 273 12.17 -8.13 -1.43
C SER A 273 12.53 -9.14 -0.35
N LEU A 274 12.37 -8.74 0.92
CA LEU A 274 12.71 -9.55 2.09
C LEU A 274 11.47 -10.05 2.83
N LEU A 275 11.51 -11.31 3.21
CA LEU A 275 10.74 -11.87 4.31
C LEU A 275 11.53 -11.58 5.59
N VAL A 276 11.03 -10.62 6.36
CA VAL A 276 11.74 -10.03 7.49
C VAL A 276 11.30 -10.66 8.81
N TYR A 277 12.24 -11.02 9.63
CA TYR A 277 12.04 -11.46 11.02
C TYR A 277 12.95 -10.73 12.01
N GLU A 278 13.84 -9.81 11.53
CA GLU A 278 14.69 -8.96 12.35
C GLU A 278 14.59 -7.49 11.94
N MET A 279 14.70 -6.60 12.91
CA MET A 279 14.81 -5.16 12.75
C MET A 279 15.90 -4.60 13.68
N GLY A 280 16.84 -3.86 13.12
CA GLY A 280 17.99 -3.36 13.88
C GLY A 280 18.86 -4.46 14.50
N GLY A 281 18.90 -5.66 13.90
CA GLY A 281 19.64 -6.84 14.40
C GLY A 281 18.99 -7.54 15.58
N ARG A 282 17.69 -7.33 15.82
CA ARG A 282 16.88 -7.97 16.85
C ARG A 282 15.61 -8.55 16.23
N PRO A 283 15.00 -9.59 16.81
CA PRO A 283 13.70 -10.07 16.37
C PRO A 283 12.69 -8.93 16.29
N ILE A 284 11.87 -8.92 15.23
CA ILE A 284 10.79 -7.93 15.10
C ILE A 284 9.76 -8.14 16.21
N THR A 285 9.15 -7.04 16.65
CA THR A 285 8.11 -7.11 17.67
C THR A 285 6.77 -7.53 17.07
N ARG A 286 5.81 -7.94 17.93
CA ARG A 286 4.42 -8.18 17.56
C ARG A 286 3.87 -7.06 16.67
N TRP A 287 4.05 -5.80 17.06
CA TRP A 287 3.51 -4.62 16.38
C TRP A 287 4.18 -4.31 15.03
N HIS A 288 5.39 -4.81 14.84
CA HIS A 288 6.10 -4.75 13.56
C HIS A 288 5.83 -5.96 12.66
N GLY A 289 5.01 -6.92 13.14
CA GLY A 289 4.54 -8.05 12.36
C GLY A 289 5.25 -9.37 12.62
N ALA A 290 5.74 -9.60 13.87
CA ALA A 290 6.27 -10.90 14.23
C ALA A 290 5.24 -12.03 14.00
N PRO A 291 5.71 -13.25 13.63
CA PRO A 291 7.11 -13.63 13.45
C PRO A 291 7.69 -13.29 12.07
N LEU A 292 6.87 -12.98 11.06
CA LEU A 292 7.29 -12.76 9.67
C LEU A 292 6.51 -11.64 9.02
N ARG A 293 7.21 -10.71 8.34
CA ARG A 293 6.61 -9.67 7.51
C ARG A 293 7.30 -9.57 6.16
N LEU A 294 6.66 -8.90 5.20
CA LEU A 294 7.29 -8.56 3.92
C LEU A 294 7.83 -7.13 3.93
N HIS A 295 9.00 -6.93 3.33
CA HIS A 295 9.56 -5.63 3.00
C HIS A 295 9.98 -5.58 1.52
N PRO A 296 9.13 -5.17 0.59
CA PRO A 296 9.46 -4.81 -0.79
C PRO A 296 9.77 -3.31 -0.84
N PRO A 297 11.03 -2.88 -0.88
CA PRO A 297 11.42 -1.48 -0.64
C PRO A 297 11.01 -0.51 -1.75
N LEU A 298 10.58 -1.01 -2.91
CA LEU A 298 10.05 -0.20 -4.01
C LEU A 298 8.55 0.07 -3.89
N GLN A 299 7.91 -0.36 -2.80
CA GLN A 299 6.48 -0.20 -2.59
C GLN A 299 6.16 0.50 -1.26
N TYR A 300 5.08 1.30 -1.25
CA TYR A 300 4.59 1.93 -0.04
C TYR A 300 4.24 0.93 1.08
N GLY A 301 4.27 1.41 2.31
CA GLY A 301 4.09 0.62 3.53
C GLY A 301 2.82 -0.23 3.57
N TYR A 302 1.74 0.15 2.87
CA TYR A 302 0.53 -0.67 2.82
C TYR A 302 0.69 -1.96 1.98
N LYS A 303 1.75 -2.09 1.20
CA LYS A 303 2.14 -3.36 0.56
C LYS A 303 3.16 -4.14 1.38
N GLN A 304 3.53 -3.66 2.54
CA GLN A 304 4.50 -4.32 3.43
C GLN A 304 3.76 -5.10 4.52
N ILE A 305 3.03 -6.14 4.09
CA ILE A 305 2.19 -6.96 4.97
C ILE A 305 2.93 -7.44 6.21
N LYS A 306 2.31 -7.26 7.36
CA LYS A 306 2.76 -7.71 8.68
C LYS A 306 2.17 -9.06 9.01
N ARG A 307 2.90 -9.88 9.79
CA ARG A 307 2.43 -11.19 10.29
C ARG A 307 1.83 -12.05 9.16
N ILE A 308 2.69 -12.47 8.25
CA ILE A 308 2.27 -13.31 7.12
C ILE A 308 1.92 -14.71 7.66
N GLY A 309 0.74 -15.20 7.32
CA GLY A 309 0.29 -16.56 7.60
C GLY A 309 0.27 -17.44 6.37
N LEU A 310 -0.05 -16.85 5.21
CA LEU A 310 -0.17 -17.56 3.94
C LEU A 310 0.61 -16.83 2.84
N ILE A 311 1.30 -17.61 2.02
CA ILE A 311 1.78 -17.22 0.69
C ILE A 311 1.20 -18.23 -0.32
N ALA A 312 0.53 -17.74 -1.37
CA ALA A 312 0.01 -18.57 -2.44
C ALA A 312 0.52 -18.07 -3.81
N TYR A 313 1.06 -18.97 -4.60
CA TYR A 313 1.42 -18.67 -5.98
C TYR A 313 0.20 -18.87 -6.88
N THR A 314 -0.15 -17.86 -7.68
CA THR A 314 -1.36 -17.87 -8.51
C THR A 314 -1.16 -17.15 -9.85
N ASP A 315 -1.88 -17.59 -10.87
CA ASP A 315 -1.92 -16.89 -12.16
C ASP A 315 -3.10 -15.93 -12.29
N LEU A 316 -4.05 -15.99 -11.37
CA LEU A 316 -5.13 -15.00 -11.26
C LEU A 316 -4.63 -13.80 -10.48
N LYS A 317 -4.89 -12.58 -11.00
CA LYS A 317 -4.56 -11.36 -10.27
C LYS A 317 -5.31 -11.36 -8.94
N PRO A 318 -4.58 -11.44 -7.81
CA PRO A 318 -5.23 -11.57 -6.52
C PRO A 318 -5.85 -10.25 -6.07
N ASP A 319 -6.85 -10.38 -5.22
CA ASP A 319 -7.40 -9.27 -4.48
C ASP A 319 -6.35 -8.68 -3.54
N ASP A 320 -6.57 -7.41 -3.18
CA ASP A 320 -5.67 -6.69 -2.30
C ASP A 320 -6.52 -5.71 -1.46
N TYR A 321 -6.26 -5.67 -0.16
CA TYR A 321 -7.10 -4.96 0.80
C TYR A 321 -7.30 -3.48 0.45
N TRP A 322 -6.21 -2.72 0.29
CA TRP A 322 -6.29 -1.29 -0.01
C TRP A 322 -6.74 -0.96 -1.43
N PRO A 323 -6.34 -1.69 -2.46
CA PRO A 323 -6.91 -1.56 -3.79
C PRO A 323 -8.41 -1.76 -3.89
N GLN A 324 -9.00 -2.64 -3.08
CA GLN A 324 -10.46 -2.75 -2.98
C GLN A 324 -11.10 -1.46 -2.44
N LEU A 325 -10.35 -0.68 -1.65
CA LEU A 325 -10.74 0.63 -1.13
C LEU A 325 -10.31 1.80 -2.06
N GLY A 326 -9.71 1.52 -3.22
CA GLY A 326 -9.37 2.51 -4.24
C GLY A 326 -7.92 2.95 -4.32
N TYR A 327 -7.04 2.36 -3.54
CA TYR A 327 -5.60 2.62 -3.64
C TYR A 327 -4.99 1.92 -4.87
N ASP A 328 -3.80 2.35 -5.26
CA ASP A 328 -3.08 1.71 -6.36
C ASP A 328 -2.65 0.28 -5.98
N TRP A 329 -2.93 -0.68 -6.86
CA TRP A 329 -2.57 -2.07 -6.64
C TRP A 329 -1.05 -2.28 -6.65
N TYR A 330 -0.31 -1.48 -7.41
CA TYR A 330 1.15 -1.57 -7.47
C TYR A 330 1.85 -0.88 -6.32
N ALA A 331 1.33 0.25 -5.85
CA ALA A 331 1.93 1.04 -4.79
C ALA A 331 3.41 1.40 -5.02
N GLY A 332 3.81 1.58 -6.28
CA GLY A 332 5.19 1.85 -6.67
C GLY A 332 5.69 3.22 -6.20
N LEU A 333 7.00 3.29 -5.86
CA LEU A 333 7.72 4.47 -5.39
C LEU A 333 8.57 5.09 -6.48
#